data_7ec37c7241d53a04df8c659570f3d510
#
_entry.id   7ec37c7241d53a04df8c659570f3d510
#
_cell.length_a   1.000
_cell.length_b   1.000
_cell.length_c   1.000
_cell.angle_alpha   90.00
_cell.angle_beta   90.00
_cell.angle_gamma   90.00
#
_symmetry.space_group_name_H-M   'P 1'
#
loop_
_entity.id
_entity.type
_entity.pdbx_description
1 polymer ?
#
loop_
_entity_poly.entity_id
_entity_poly.type
_entity_poly.pdbx_seq_one_letter_code
_entity_poly.pdbx_strand_id
1 'polypeptide(L)'
;QYMLIWYANIPEETIYFKIRNTESWHLLSTFLVVGRFFIPFPFLLFQSTKKNPKVLCGVGAWMISMQILDLYVVVLPSLHQTGISPSIYDVAAVAAVGGAAAGLFFRKLSSSCLFPRRDPRLAGSVNLHN
;
A
#
# COMPACT_ATOMS: atom_id res chain seq x y z
N GLN A 1 5.20 -7.26 -13.71
CA GLN A 1 6.45 -6.54 -13.92
C GLN A 1 7.65 -7.31 -13.38
N TYR A 2 7.68 -7.69 -12.09
CA TYR A 2 8.77 -8.48 -11.50
C TYR A 2 9.02 -9.81 -12.20
N MET A 3 7.96 -10.53 -12.61
CA MET A 3 8.11 -11.78 -13.36
C MET A 3 8.73 -11.57 -14.73
N LEU A 4 8.37 -10.48 -15.43
CA LEU A 4 8.94 -10.14 -16.73
C LEU A 4 10.42 -9.77 -16.63
N ILE A 5 10.79 -8.99 -15.62
CA ILE A 5 12.18 -8.61 -15.33
C ILE A 5 13.02 -9.85 -15.03
N TRP A 6 12.51 -10.76 -14.19
CA TRP A 6 13.22 -11.99 -13.86
C TRP A 6 13.37 -12.91 -15.08
N TYR A 7 12.34 -13.02 -15.91
CA TYR A 7 12.38 -13.85 -17.13
C TYR A 7 13.39 -13.32 -18.16
N ALA A 8 13.57 -12.01 -18.27
CA ALA A 8 14.55 -11.38 -19.17
C ALA A 8 16.00 -11.70 -18.82
N ASN A 9 16.27 -12.09 -17.56
CA ASN A 9 17.59 -12.51 -17.06
C ASN A 9 18.74 -11.54 -17.38
N ILE A 10 18.46 -10.24 -17.28
CA ILE A 10 19.46 -9.19 -17.48
C ILE A 10 20.37 -9.15 -16.24
N PRO A 11 21.72 -9.19 -16.41
CA PRO A 11 22.64 -9.28 -15.26
C PRO A 11 22.46 -8.18 -14.22
N GLU A 12 22.23 -6.94 -14.63
CA GLU A 12 22.04 -5.78 -13.76
C GLU A 12 20.79 -5.91 -12.89
N GLU A 13 19.72 -6.47 -13.47
CA GLU A 13 18.44 -6.67 -12.77
C GLU A 13 18.47 -7.93 -11.89
N THR A 14 19.23 -8.94 -12.29
CA THR A 14 19.42 -10.18 -11.49
C THR A 14 20.07 -9.88 -10.15
N ILE A 15 20.97 -8.91 -10.08
CA ILE A 15 21.60 -8.45 -8.83
C ILE A 15 20.54 -7.95 -7.84
N TYR A 16 19.52 -7.24 -8.32
CA TYR A 16 18.41 -6.77 -7.49
C TYR A 16 17.69 -7.92 -6.77
N PHE A 17 17.40 -9.01 -7.49
CA PHE A 17 16.75 -10.19 -6.92
C PHE A 17 17.69 -10.98 -6.00
N LYS A 18 18.97 -11.09 -6.35
CA LYS A 18 19.97 -11.82 -5.56
C LYS A 18 20.14 -11.23 -4.16
N ILE A 19 20.19 -9.90 -4.04
CA ILE A 19 20.29 -9.20 -2.75
C ILE A 19 19.06 -9.48 -1.87
N ARG A 20 17.87 -9.60 -2.48
CA ARG A 20 16.60 -9.85 -1.80
C ARG A 20 16.26 -11.32 -1.58
N ASN A 21 17.08 -12.22 -2.06
CA ASN A 21 16.91 -13.67 -1.91
C ASN A 21 17.68 -14.23 -0.71
N THR A 22 18.08 -13.41 0.25
CA THR A 22 18.58 -13.85 1.55
C THR A 22 17.41 -14.24 2.44
N GLU A 23 17.64 -15.16 3.39
CA GLU A 23 16.57 -15.82 4.17
C GLU A 23 15.52 -14.86 4.76
N SER A 24 15.97 -13.77 5.39
CA SER A 24 15.08 -12.80 6.03
C SER A 24 14.29 -11.96 5.01
N TRP A 25 14.94 -11.51 3.94
CA TRP A 25 14.32 -10.67 2.91
C TRP A 25 13.37 -11.46 2.02
N HIS A 26 13.67 -12.74 1.77
CA HIS A 26 12.79 -13.62 1.00
C HIS A 26 11.43 -13.82 1.69
N LEU A 27 11.44 -14.07 3.01
CA LEU A 27 10.19 -14.19 3.78
C LEU A 27 9.36 -12.92 3.71
N LEU A 28 9.99 -11.75 3.87
CA LEU A 28 9.30 -10.47 3.83
C LEU A 28 8.75 -10.17 2.43
N SER A 29 9.49 -10.50 1.38
CA SER A 29 9.04 -10.34 -0.01
C SER A 29 7.85 -11.25 -0.32
N THR A 30 7.87 -12.49 0.15
CA THR A 30 6.75 -13.43 0.00
C THR A 30 5.52 -12.94 0.75
N PHE A 31 5.71 -12.48 1.99
CA PHE A 31 4.63 -11.89 2.78
C PHE A 31 4.01 -10.67 2.08
N LEU A 32 4.82 -9.85 1.44
CA LEU A 32 4.36 -8.69 0.67
C LEU A 32 3.47 -9.11 -0.51
N VAL A 33 3.88 -10.10 -1.30
CA VAL A 33 3.08 -10.59 -2.44
C VAL A 33 1.73 -11.10 -1.97
N VAL A 34 1.72 -11.91 -0.91
CA VAL A 34 0.47 -12.46 -0.35
C VAL A 34 -0.37 -11.34 0.29
N GLY A 35 0.22 -10.51 1.12
CA GLY A 35 -0.46 -9.46 1.87
C GLY A 35 -1.02 -8.33 0.99
N ARG A 36 -0.32 -7.99 -0.08
CA ARG A 36 -0.70 -6.88 -0.96
C ARG A 36 -1.75 -7.27 -2.00
N PHE A 37 -1.76 -8.51 -2.45
CA PHE A 37 -2.66 -8.96 -3.51
C PHE A 37 -3.66 -10.00 -3.02
N PHE A 38 -3.19 -11.15 -2.52
CA PHE A 38 -4.07 -12.28 -2.22
C PHE A 38 -5.03 -12.03 -1.06
N ILE A 39 -4.67 -11.18 -0.09
CA ILE A 39 -5.58 -10.83 1.01
C ILE A 39 -6.61 -9.78 0.57
N PRO A 40 -6.25 -8.58 0.08
CA PRO A 40 -7.24 -7.55 -0.22
C PRO A 40 -8.11 -7.88 -1.44
N PHE A 41 -7.60 -8.66 -2.38
CA PHE A 41 -8.33 -8.99 -3.61
C PHE A 41 -9.68 -9.70 -3.33
N PRO A 42 -9.75 -10.82 -2.58
CA PRO A 42 -11.03 -11.45 -2.27
C PRO A 42 -11.94 -10.54 -1.46
N PHE A 43 -11.39 -9.80 -0.49
CA PHE A 43 -12.19 -8.89 0.32
C PHE A 43 -12.86 -7.79 -0.51
N LEU A 44 -12.17 -7.26 -1.51
CA LEU A 44 -12.71 -6.22 -2.39
C LEU A 44 -13.63 -6.77 -3.49
N LEU A 45 -13.63 -8.08 -3.75
CA LEU A 45 -14.58 -8.70 -4.66
C LEU A 45 -16.01 -8.73 -4.10
N PHE A 46 -16.16 -8.92 -2.80
CA PHE A 46 -17.48 -9.03 -2.18
C PHE A 46 -18.17 -7.67 -2.08
N GLN A 47 -19.39 -7.57 -2.58
CA GLN A 47 -20.21 -6.37 -2.52
C GLN A 47 -20.53 -5.95 -1.06
N SER A 48 -20.75 -6.91 -0.17
CA SER A 48 -20.99 -6.68 1.25
C SER A 48 -19.85 -5.94 1.95
N THR A 49 -18.60 -6.24 1.57
CA THR A 49 -17.41 -5.55 2.08
C THR A 49 -17.37 -4.10 1.64
N LYS A 50 -17.73 -3.81 0.38
CA LYS A 50 -17.73 -2.45 -0.17
C LYS A 50 -18.85 -1.58 0.42
N LYS A 51 -19.97 -2.18 0.85
CA LYS A 51 -21.06 -1.46 1.51
C LYS A 51 -20.77 -1.10 2.96
N ASN A 52 -19.80 -1.78 3.60
CA ASN A 52 -19.44 -1.51 4.99
C ASN A 52 -18.24 -0.57 5.08
N PRO A 53 -18.42 0.72 5.46
CA PRO A 53 -17.34 1.70 5.49
C PRO A 53 -16.23 1.35 6.48
N LYS A 54 -16.53 0.63 7.57
CA LYS A 54 -15.51 0.22 8.56
C LYS A 54 -14.57 -0.83 7.97
N VAL A 55 -15.11 -1.80 7.25
CA VAL A 55 -14.30 -2.85 6.59
C VAL A 55 -13.47 -2.24 5.46
N LEU A 56 -14.06 -1.35 4.67
CA LEU A 56 -13.36 -0.64 3.60
C LEU A 56 -12.19 0.21 4.14
N CYS A 57 -12.41 0.91 5.25
CA CYS A 57 -11.35 1.66 5.93
C CYS A 57 -10.23 0.75 6.44
N GLY A 58 -10.59 -0.42 7.01
CA GLY A 58 -9.62 -1.43 7.44
C GLY A 58 -8.76 -1.97 6.30
N VAL A 59 -9.39 -2.29 5.16
CA VAL A 59 -8.66 -2.72 3.95
C VAL A 59 -7.77 -1.60 3.41
N GLY A 60 -8.24 -0.35 3.44
CA GLY A 60 -7.44 0.81 3.04
C GLY A 60 -6.20 0.99 3.93
N ALA A 61 -6.37 0.92 5.24
CA ALA A 61 -5.25 0.98 6.20
C ALA A 61 -4.26 -0.17 6.00
N TRP A 62 -4.75 -1.38 5.74
CA TRP A 62 -3.93 -2.54 5.38
C TRP A 62 -3.09 -2.28 4.13
N MET A 63 -3.71 -1.77 3.06
CA MET A 63 -3.01 -1.46 1.80
C MET A 63 -1.92 -0.40 1.99
N ILE A 64 -2.16 0.63 2.80
CA ILE A 64 -1.16 1.65 3.14
C ILE A 64 0.01 1.02 3.90
N SER A 65 -0.28 0.16 4.87
CA SER A 65 0.75 -0.55 5.64
C SER A 65 1.61 -1.44 4.73
N MET A 66 0.99 -2.17 3.79
CA MET A 66 1.71 -2.97 2.80
C MET A 66 2.56 -2.10 1.85
N GLN A 67 2.08 -0.90 1.49
CA GLN A 67 2.87 0.04 0.68
C GLN A 67 4.13 0.53 1.41
N ILE A 68 4.01 0.85 2.70
CA ILE A 68 5.16 1.25 3.52
C ILE A 68 6.19 0.11 3.58
N LEU A 69 5.71 -1.11 3.78
CA LEU A 69 6.53 -2.31 3.85
C LEU A 69 7.21 -2.62 2.50
N ASP A 70 6.53 -2.39 1.38
CA ASP A 70 7.08 -2.51 0.03
C ASP A 70 8.24 -1.54 -0.19
N LEU A 71 8.08 -0.27 0.19
CA LEU A 71 9.16 0.72 0.12
C LEU A 71 10.35 0.31 0.99
N TYR A 72 10.10 -0.27 2.16
CA TYR A 72 11.14 -0.80 3.03
C TYR A 72 11.94 -1.91 2.34
N VAL A 73 11.26 -2.88 1.70
CA VAL A 73 11.91 -3.97 0.94
C VAL A 73 12.63 -3.48 -0.32
N VAL A 74 12.19 -2.39 -0.91
CA VAL A 74 12.87 -1.80 -2.08
C VAL A 74 14.17 -1.10 -1.69
N VAL A 75 14.21 -0.38 -0.57
CA VAL A 75 15.32 0.50 -0.20
C VAL A 75 16.35 -0.21 0.69
N LEU A 76 15.92 -0.84 1.77
CA LEU A 76 16.84 -1.31 2.81
C LEU A 76 17.78 -2.46 2.41
N PRO A 77 17.43 -3.43 1.55
CA PRO A 77 18.36 -4.50 1.19
C PRO A 77 19.63 -4.01 0.50
N SER A 78 19.57 -2.84 -0.16
CA SER A 78 20.74 -2.22 -0.76
C SER A 78 21.68 -1.57 0.27
N LEU A 79 21.15 -1.20 1.44
CA LEU A 79 21.90 -0.58 2.54
C LEU A 79 22.37 -1.61 3.56
N HIS A 80 21.53 -2.61 3.87
CA HIS A 80 21.77 -3.63 4.88
C HIS A 80 21.63 -5.03 4.27
N GLN A 81 22.74 -5.57 3.76
CA GLN A 81 22.77 -6.91 3.15
C GLN A 81 22.69 -8.05 4.19
N THR A 82 23.01 -7.77 5.45
CA THR A 82 23.09 -8.76 6.54
C THR A 82 21.74 -9.15 7.14
N GLY A 83 20.63 -8.56 6.68
CA GLY A 83 19.27 -8.88 7.16
C GLY A 83 18.46 -7.65 7.57
N ILE A 84 17.26 -7.92 8.09
CA ILE A 84 16.30 -6.89 8.51
C ILE A 84 16.79 -6.26 9.82
N SER A 85 17.19 -5.00 9.78
CA SER A 85 17.58 -4.21 10.94
C SER A 85 16.68 -2.96 11.05
N PRO A 86 15.48 -3.09 11.68
CA PRO A 86 14.59 -1.95 11.83
C PRO A 86 15.22 -0.90 12.76
N SER A 87 15.26 0.34 12.30
CA SER A 87 15.77 1.48 13.05
C SER A 87 14.62 2.41 13.46
N ILE A 88 14.81 3.12 14.57
CA ILE A 88 13.88 4.16 14.98
C ILE A 88 13.79 5.29 13.94
N TYR A 89 14.85 5.50 13.17
CA TYR A 89 14.89 6.48 12.09
C TYR A 89 13.94 6.15 10.95
N ASP A 90 13.72 4.85 10.67
CA ASP A 90 12.79 4.40 9.63
C ASP A 90 11.35 4.78 10.02
N VAL A 91 10.99 4.57 11.29
CA VAL A 91 9.67 4.96 11.82
C VAL A 91 9.52 6.48 11.81
N ALA A 92 10.57 7.21 12.20
CA ALA A 92 10.54 8.67 12.21
C ALA A 92 10.40 9.25 10.80
N ALA A 93 11.08 8.67 9.80
CA ALA A 93 10.98 9.09 8.40
C ALA A 93 9.56 8.86 7.85
N VAL A 94 8.98 7.68 8.09
CA VAL A 94 7.59 7.37 7.69
C VAL A 94 6.60 8.31 8.38
N ALA A 95 6.78 8.57 9.68
CA ALA A 95 5.93 9.48 10.43
C ALA A 95 6.03 10.93 9.94
N ALA A 96 7.23 11.39 9.59
CA ALA A 96 7.45 12.74 9.08
C ALA A 96 6.78 12.96 7.71
N VAL A 97 7.07 12.07 6.75
CA VAL A 97 6.50 12.18 5.40
C VAL A 97 5.00 11.90 5.40
N GLY A 98 4.56 10.83 6.09
CA GLY A 98 3.15 10.47 6.22
C GLY A 98 2.34 11.53 6.97
N GLY A 99 2.89 12.10 8.04
CA GLY A 99 2.27 13.19 8.80
C GLY A 99 2.13 14.46 7.96
N ALA A 100 3.16 14.85 7.21
CA ALA A 100 3.09 15.98 6.31
C ALA A 100 2.04 15.78 5.20
N ALA A 101 2.03 14.60 4.57
CA ALA A 101 1.05 14.25 3.54
C ALA A 101 -0.39 14.25 4.10
N ALA A 102 -0.60 13.63 5.26
CA ALA A 102 -1.90 13.63 5.94
C ALA A 102 -2.36 15.05 6.31
N GLY A 103 -1.46 15.87 6.83
CA GLY A 103 -1.75 17.26 7.17
C GLY A 103 -2.20 18.08 5.95
N LEU A 104 -1.49 17.95 4.84
CA LEU A 104 -1.87 18.60 3.58
C LEU A 104 -3.21 18.07 3.05
N PHE A 105 -3.42 16.76 3.10
CA PHE A 105 -4.66 16.11 2.69
C PHE A 105 -5.86 16.64 3.49
N PHE A 106 -5.80 16.61 4.82
CA PHE A 106 -6.90 17.07 5.67
C PHE A 106 -7.14 18.56 5.54
N ARG A 107 -6.08 19.36 5.39
CA ARG A 107 -6.22 20.80 5.12
C ARG A 107 -6.97 21.04 3.79
N LYS A 108 -6.63 20.29 2.74
CA LYS A 108 -7.32 20.41 1.45
C LYS A 108 -8.76 19.91 1.52
N LEU A 109 -8.97 18.80 2.21
CA LEU A 109 -10.29 18.20 2.41
C LEU A 109 -11.24 19.15 3.14
N SER A 110 -10.78 19.83 4.20
CA SER A 110 -11.59 20.79 4.96
C SER A 110 -11.94 22.05 4.17
N SER A 111 -11.12 22.41 3.17
CA SER A 111 -11.36 23.57 2.32
C SER A 111 -12.20 23.28 1.07
N SER A 112 -12.56 22.02 0.82
CA SER A 112 -13.26 21.58 -0.39
C SER A 112 -14.62 20.98 -0.07
N CYS A 113 -15.60 21.19 -0.95
CA CYS A 113 -16.91 20.53 -0.82
C CYS A 113 -16.76 19.04 -1.18
N LEU A 114 -17.11 18.14 -0.23
CA LEU A 114 -17.07 16.70 -0.40
C LEU A 114 -18.15 16.14 -1.33
N PHE A 115 -19.24 16.89 -1.49
CA PHE A 115 -20.40 16.47 -2.30
C PHE A 115 -20.69 17.50 -3.38
N PRO A 116 -21.08 17.07 -4.59
CA PRO A 116 -21.52 17.96 -5.66
C PRO A 116 -22.89 18.55 -5.33
N ARG A 117 -22.92 19.66 -4.58
CA ARG A 117 -24.17 20.28 -4.08
C ARG A 117 -25.16 20.69 -5.18
N ARG A 118 -24.70 20.81 -6.43
CA ARG A 118 -25.54 21.24 -7.57
C ARG A 118 -25.93 20.09 -8.50
N ASP A 119 -25.67 18.82 -8.11
CA ASP A 119 -26.08 17.67 -8.93
C ASP A 119 -27.55 17.33 -8.63
N PRO A 120 -28.46 17.47 -9.61
CA PRO A 120 -29.88 17.13 -9.43
C PRO A 120 -30.10 15.63 -9.21
N ARG A 121 -29.13 14.77 -9.55
CA ARG A 121 -29.21 13.32 -9.38
C ARG A 121 -28.73 12.84 -8.01
N LEU A 122 -28.23 13.74 -7.15
CA LEU A 122 -27.70 13.38 -5.84
C LEU A 122 -28.77 12.69 -4.98
N ALA A 123 -29.98 13.22 -4.94
CA ALA A 123 -31.08 12.64 -4.16
C ALA A 123 -31.46 11.22 -4.66
N GLY A 124 -31.46 11.00 -5.97
CA GLY A 124 -31.72 9.68 -6.56
C GLY A 124 -30.60 8.67 -6.26
N SER A 125 -29.34 9.10 -6.29
CA SER A 125 -28.20 8.22 -6.02
C SER A 125 -28.09 7.81 -4.54
N VAL A 126 -28.47 8.68 -3.61
CA VAL A 126 -28.43 8.38 -2.16
C VAL A 126 -29.55 7.40 -1.77
N ASN A 127 -30.70 7.47 -2.44
CA ASN A 127 -31.86 6.62 -2.15
C ASN A 127 -31.88 5.31 -2.97
N LEU A 128 -30.85 5.04 -3.77
CA LEU A 128 -30.74 3.82 -4.56
C LEU A 128 -30.34 2.66 -3.64
N HIS A 129 -31.33 1.87 -3.22
CA HIS A 129 -31.10 0.61 -2.51
C HIS A 129 -31.04 -0.53 -3.52
N ASN A 130 -29.83 -1.07 -3.75
CA ASN A 130 -29.61 -2.33 -4.45
C ASN A 130 -29.36 -3.44 -3.46
#